data_9826906991ed20380ed2f790665b0d49
#
_entry.id   9826906991ed20380ed2f790665b0d49
#
_cell.length_a   1.000
_cell.length_b   1.000
_cell.length_c   1.000
_cell.angle_alpha   90.00
_cell.angle_beta   90.00
_cell.angle_gamma   90.00
#
_symmetry.space_group_name_H-M   'P 1'
#
loop_
_entity.id
_entity.type
_entity.pdbx_description
1 polymer ?
#
loop_
_entity_poly.entity_id
_entity_poly.type
_entity_poly.pdbx_seq_one_letter_code
_entity_poly.pdbx_strand_id
1 'polypeptide(L)'
;GPGLATIGKDLRYSEAVYNADFAIPDSGYMVLLLRLFKGIKINKFSGYDFLKHFFAEKFSKNDLFLIDPNEKESKINNTYLNGIGIPINNSFQYVAPIYGSNELEDKVLLNKLNSIQEKPKYIMINLGSGVQEPLGYYLKQNLNFTPGIICTGAAISFFTGSQANITPLIDKLGLGWLWRCIKNPTVFIPRYFSAFSLFFLILKADVKVIE
;
A
#
# COMPACT_ATOMS: atom_id res chain seq x y z
N GLY A 1 5.09 4.06 6.31
CA GLY A 1 3.93 4.82 6.75
C GLY A 1 3.59 4.57 8.21
N PRO A 2 2.48 5.13 8.74
CA PRO A 2 2.06 4.95 10.14
C PRO A 2 1.85 3.48 10.54
N GLY A 3 1.51 2.61 9.60
CA GLY A 3 1.36 1.16 9.85
C GLY A 3 2.61 0.52 10.43
N LEU A 4 3.80 0.94 10.02
CA LEU A 4 5.05 0.39 10.57
C LEU A 4 5.20 0.65 12.08
N ALA A 5 4.53 1.67 12.62
CA ALA A 5 4.52 1.96 14.05
C ALA A 5 3.78 0.89 14.89
N THR A 6 3.00 0.02 14.25
CA THR A 6 2.29 -1.09 14.89
C THR A 6 3.06 -2.41 14.83
N ILE A 7 4.24 -2.43 14.17
CA ILE A 7 5.09 -3.62 14.11
C ILE A 7 5.44 -4.08 15.53
N GLY A 8 5.32 -5.37 15.80
CA GLY A 8 5.49 -5.94 17.14
C GLY A 8 4.25 -5.85 18.05
N LYS A 9 3.23 -5.06 17.69
CA LYS A 9 1.95 -4.99 18.42
C LYS A 9 0.86 -5.79 17.71
N ASP A 10 0.82 -5.71 16.38
CA ASP A 10 -0.02 -6.54 15.54
C ASP A 10 0.84 -7.63 14.90
N LEU A 11 0.65 -8.87 15.36
CA LEU A 11 1.45 -10.02 14.91
C LEU A 11 1.22 -10.32 13.43
N ARG A 12 -0.01 -10.20 12.94
CA ARG A 12 -0.36 -10.49 11.53
C ARG A 12 0.26 -9.46 10.59
N TYR A 13 0.20 -8.18 10.99
CA TYR A 13 0.87 -7.13 10.25
C TYR A 13 2.40 -7.34 10.23
N SER A 14 2.97 -7.68 11.38
CA SER A 14 4.40 -7.94 11.51
C SER A 14 4.83 -9.12 10.64
N GLU A 15 4.08 -10.22 10.66
CA GLU A 15 4.34 -11.40 9.86
C GLU A 15 4.26 -11.08 8.36
N ALA A 16 3.24 -10.35 7.94
CA ALA A 16 3.09 -9.93 6.55
C ALA A 16 4.27 -9.06 6.06
N VAL A 17 4.71 -8.12 6.89
CA VAL A 17 5.83 -7.23 6.55
C VAL A 17 7.16 -7.99 6.51
N TYR A 18 7.41 -8.90 7.46
CA TYR A 18 8.64 -9.71 7.48
C TYR A 18 8.74 -10.72 6.35
N ASN A 19 7.60 -11.17 5.83
CA ASN A 19 7.55 -12.13 4.70
C ASN A 19 7.28 -11.44 3.35
N ALA A 20 7.31 -10.12 3.30
CA ALA A 20 7.30 -9.39 2.04
C ALA A 20 8.63 -9.55 1.31
N ASP A 21 8.59 -9.80 0.00
CA ASP A 21 9.82 -9.93 -0.81
C ASP A 21 10.52 -8.58 -0.96
N PHE A 22 9.73 -7.48 -0.98
CA PHE A 22 10.24 -6.12 -1.09
C PHE A 22 9.45 -5.17 -0.19
N ALA A 23 10.14 -4.24 0.45
CA ALA A 23 9.55 -3.14 1.18
C ALA A 23 10.15 -1.81 0.74
N ILE A 24 9.30 -0.85 0.38
CA ILE A 24 9.75 0.48 -0.08
C ILE A 24 9.79 1.47 1.09
N PRO A 25 10.80 2.37 1.16
CA PRO A 25 10.94 3.37 2.21
C PRO A 25 10.01 4.58 1.98
N ASP A 26 8.68 4.37 2.08
CA ASP A 26 7.67 5.39 1.81
C ASP A 26 7.63 6.51 2.87
N SER A 27 8.07 6.25 4.10
CA SER A 27 7.99 7.23 5.18
C SER A 27 9.22 8.14 5.22
N GLY A 28 9.06 9.42 4.85
CA GLY A 28 10.11 10.42 5.01
C GLY A 28 10.59 10.57 6.46
N TYR A 29 9.67 10.44 7.44
CA TYR A 29 10.03 10.44 8.85
C TYR A 29 10.92 9.24 9.24
N MET A 30 10.60 8.05 8.79
CA MET A 30 11.45 6.86 9.01
C MET A 30 12.84 7.05 8.38
N VAL A 31 12.89 7.52 7.14
CA VAL A 31 14.16 7.79 6.43
C VAL A 31 15.01 8.80 7.20
N LEU A 32 14.39 9.87 7.72
CA LEU A 32 15.08 10.87 8.55
C LEU A 32 15.63 10.24 9.84
N LEU A 33 14.86 9.43 10.54
CA LEU A 33 15.29 8.77 11.77
C LEU A 33 16.44 7.79 11.53
N LEU A 34 16.38 7.00 10.46
CA LEU A 34 17.46 6.08 10.07
C LEU A 34 18.75 6.84 9.79
N ARG A 35 18.65 7.98 9.10
CA ARG A 35 19.81 8.83 8.82
C ARG A 35 20.43 9.42 10.10
N LEU A 36 19.58 9.95 11.00
CA LEU A 36 20.05 10.66 12.21
C LEU A 36 20.58 9.70 13.29
N PHE A 37 19.91 8.57 13.51
CA PHE A 37 20.21 7.68 14.64
C PHE A 37 20.97 6.41 14.28
N LYS A 38 20.96 6.02 12.99
CA LYS A 38 21.66 4.81 12.51
C LYS A 38 22.71 5.10 11.44
N GLY A 39 22.85 6.36 11.01
CA GLY A 39 23.82 6.72 9.95
C GLY A 39 23.44 6.18 8.55
N ILE A 40 22.27 5.57 8.41
CA ILE A 40 21.83 4.91 7.17
C ILE A 40 21.24 5.94 6.22
N LYS A 41 21.86 6.08 5.06
CA LYS A 41 21.43 7.00 3.99
C LYS A 41 20.67 6.24 2.93
N ILE A 42 19.32 6.28 3.00
CA ILE A 42 18.43 5.78 1.96
C ILE A 42 17.58 6.93 1.41
N ASN A 43 17.15 6.83 0.18
CA ASN A 43 16.24 7.79 -0.43
C ASN A 43 14.79 7.36 -0.15
N LYS A 44 13.93 8.33 0.14
CA LYS A 44 12.49 8.08 0.18
C LYS A 44 12.03 7.63 -1.21
N PHE A 45 11.26 6.54 -1.25
CA PHE A 45 10.59 6.05 -2.44
C PHE A 45 9.14 5.73 -2.07
N SER A 46 8.21 6.55 -2.54
CA SER A 46 6.80 6.46 -2.13
C SER A 46 6.02 5.44 -2.96
N GLY A 47 4.86 5.01 -2.45
CA GLY A 47 3.90 4.24 -3.23
C GLY A 47 3.47 4.96 -4.51
N TYR A 48 3.40 6.30 -4.50
CA TYR A 48 3.16 7.10 -5.70
C TYR A 48 4.29 6.95 -6.73
N ASP A 49 5.55 7.08 -6.29
CA ASP A 49 6.72 6.94 -7.18
C ASP A 49 6.76 5.53 -7.77
N PHE A 50 6.50 4.50 -6.94
CA PHE A 50 6.39 3.12 -7.40
C PHE A 50 5.31 2.97 -8.48
N LEU A 51 4.08 3.41 -8.22
CA LEU A 51 2.98 3.29 -9.18
C LEU A 51 3.22 4.09 -10.46
N LYS A 52 3.91 5.24 -10.38
CA LYS A 52 4.30 6.01 -11.56
C LYS A 52 5.17 5.21 -12.51
N HIS A 53 6.15 4.47 -12.00
CA HIS A 53 6.98 3.58 -12.81
C HIS A 53 6.20 2.33 -13.25
N PHE A 54 5.43 1.74 -12.35
CA PHE A 54 4.65 0.55 -12.63
C PHE A 54 3.63 0.77 -13.76
N PHE A 55 2.90 1.90 -13.74
CA PHE A 55 1.93 2.24 -14.79
C PHE A 55 2.57 2.65 -16.13
N ALA A 56 3.87 2.90 -16.17
CA ALA A 56 4.60 3.13 -17.41
C ALA A 56 4.96 1.83 -18.14
N GLU A 57 4.82 0.67 -17.49
CA GLU A 57 5.02 -0.63 -18.10
C GLU A 57 3.88 -0.97 -19.09
N LYS A 58 4.15 -1.93 -19.98
CA LYS A 58 3.14 -2.44 -20.91
C LYS A 58 2.29 -3.51 -20.26
N PHE A 59 1.00 -3.31 -20.24
CA PHE A 59 0.01 -4.27 -19.74
C PHE A 59 -0.78 -4.90 -20.88
N SER A 60 -0.93 -6.21 -20.82
CA SER A 60 -1.90 -6.94 -21.62
C SER A 60 -3.25 -6.97 -20.90
N LYS A 61 -4.29 -7.32 -21.64
CA LYS A 61 -5.61 -7.57 -21.06
C LYS A 61 -5.48 -8.63 -19.95
N ASN A 62 -6.12 -8.37 -18.81
CA ASN A 62 -6.15 -9.29 -17.67
C ASN A 62 -4.82 -9.44 -16.88
N ASP A 63 -3.79 -8.65 -17.18
CA ASP A 63 -2.55 -8.67 -16.43
C ASP A 63 -2.71 -8.15 -14.98
N LEU A 64 -3.67 -7.26 -14.73
CA LEU A 64 -3.85 -6.60 -13.45
C LEU A 64 -5.23 -6.89 -12.85
N PHE A 65 -5.25 -7.35 -11.59
CA PHE A 65 -6.44 -7.52 -10.77
C PHE A 65 -6.47 -6.47 -9.66
N LEU A 66 -7.61 -5.79 -9.48
CA LEU A 66 -7.77 -4.72 -8.48
C LEU A 66 -8.58 -5.19 -7.28
N ILE A 67 -8.12 -4.85 -6.08
CA ILE A 67 -8.86 -5.00 -4.83
C ILE A 67 -9.07 -3.62 -4.22
N ASP A 68 -10.30 -3.13 -4.27
CA ASP A 68 -10.66 -1.76 -3.92
C ASP A 68 -11.54 -1.69 -2.66
N PRO A 69 -11.51 -0.57 -1.90
CA PRO A 69 -12.22 -0.48 -0.62
C PRO A 69 -13.74 -0.30 -0.75
N ASN A 70 -14.23 0.13 -1.91
CA ASN A 70 -15.65 0.34 -2.18
C ASN A 70 -15.91 0.52 -3.68
N GLU A 71 -17.17 0.41 -4.08
CA GLU A 71 -17.62 0.52 -5.49
C GLU A 71 -17.23 1.85 -6.14
N LYS A 72 -17.29 2.96 -5.39
CA LYS A 72 -16.94 4.28 -5.91
C LYS A 72 -15.46 4.33 -6.32
N GLU A 73 -14.57 3.92 -5.42
CA GLU A 73 -13.12 3.90 -5.72
C GLU A 73 -12.79 2.90 -6.82
N SER A 74 -13.43 1.72 -6.82
CA SER A 74 -13.26 0.71 -7.86
C SER A 74 -13.58 1.27 -9.25
N LYS A 75 -14.72 1.96 -9.39
CA LYS A 75 -15.13 2.59 -10.65
C LYS A 75 -14.16 3.70 -11.11
N ILE A 76 -13.71 4.53 -10.17
CA ILE A 76 -12.76 5.61 -10.46
C ILE A 76 -11.41 5.03 -10.91
N ASN A 77 -10.88 4.04 -10.19
CA ASN A 77 -9.62 3.37 -10.50
C ASN A 77 -9.67 2.68 -11.86
N ASN A 78 -10.75 1.96 -12.14
CA ASN A 78 -10.98 1.31 -13.43
C ASN A 78 -10.99 2.35 -14.58
N THR A 79 -11.76 3.41 -14.42
CA THR A 79 -11.86 4.47 -15.46
C THR A 79 -10.49 5.10 -15.73
N TYR A 80 -9.73 5.40 -14.68
CA TYR A 80 -8.39 5.97 -14.80
C TYR A 80 -7.44 5.01 -15.53
N LEU A 81 -7.34 3.75 -15.09
CA LEU A 81 -6.41 2.78 -15.64
C LEU A 81 -6.72 2.48 -17.12
N ASN A 82 -7.99 2.29 -17.46
CA ASN A 82 -8.39 2.16 -18.87
C ASN A 82 -8.04 3.41 -19.70
N GLY A 83 -8.19 4.60 -19.10
CA GLY A 83 -7.85 5.87 -19.75
C GLY A 83 -6.36 6.04 -20.08
N ILE A 84 -5.48 5.42 -19.29
CA ILE A 84 -4.03 5.42 -19.57
C ILE A 84 -3.54 4.18 -20.33
N GLY A 85 -4.48 3.35 -20.84
CA GLY A 85 -4.15 2.20 -21.68
C GLY A 85 -3.84 0.90 -20.91
N ILE A 86 -4.16 0.84 -19.61
CA ILE A 86 -4.09 -0.41 -18.81
C ILE A 86 -5.49 -1.03 -18.77
N PRO A 87 -5.76 -2.07 -19.58
CA PRO A 87 -7.11 -2.58 -19.76
C PRO A 87 -7.54 -3.40 -18.52
N ILE A 88 -8.54 -2.91 -17.80
CA ILE A 88 -9.15 -3.58 -16.67
C ILE A 88 -10.52 -4.13 -17.04
N ASN A 89 -10.68 -5.45 -16.94
CA ASN A 89 -11.95 -6.12 -17.10
C ASN A 89 -12.74 -6.10 -15.76
N ASN A 90 -14.06 -5.98 -15.82
CA ASN A 90 -14.92 -6.01 -14.63
C ASN A 90 -14.78 -7.31 -13.80
N SER A 91 -14.46 -8.44 -14.44
CA SER A 91 -14.17 -9.70 -13.74
C SER A 91 -12.85 -9.68 -12.96
N PHE A 92 -11.93 -8.75 -13.30
CA PHE A 92 -10.62 -8.55 -12.66
C PHE A 92 -10.65 -7.46 -11.58
N GLN A 93 -11.80 -7.29 -10.95
CA GLN A 93 -12.01 -6.37 -9.84
C GLN A 93 -12.70 -7.08 -8.69
N TYR A 94 -12.38 -6.63 -7.49
CA TYR A 94 -13.01 -7.06 -6.26
C TYR A 94 -13.18 -5.87 -5.33
N VAL A 95 -14.39 -5.68 -4.85
CA VAL A 95 -14.67 -4.71 -3.79
C VAL A 95 -14.59 -5.45 -2.47
N ALA A 96 -13.58 -5.08 -1.67
CA ALA A 96 -13.34 -5.71 -0.39
C ALA A 96 -14.45 -5.36 0.61
N PRO A 97 -14.92 -6.31 1.41
CA PRO A 97 -15.79 -6.00 2.54
C PRO A 97 -15.02 -5.19 3.60
N ILE A 98 -15.74 -4.64 4.56
CA ILE A 98 -15.13 -4.07 5.75
C ILE A 98 -14.67 -5.25 6.62
N TYR A 99 -13.37 -5.50 6.65
CA TYR A 99 -12.81 -6.57 7.46
C TYR A 99 -12.85 -6.22 8.95
N GLY A 100 -13.40 -7.10 9.77
CA GLY A 100 -13.21 -7.08 11.21
C GLY A 100 -11.75 -7.41 11.59
N SER A 101 -11.40 -7.12 12.82
CA SER A 101 -10.02 -7.33 13.31
C SER A 101 -9.48 -8.77 13.17
N ASN A 102 -10.35 -9.76 12.95
CA ASN A 102 -9.99 -11.18 12.81
C ASN A 102 -10.35 -11.80 11.44
N GLU A 103 -10.89 -11.02 10.49
CA GLU A 103 -11.49 -11.53 9.25
C GLU A 103 -10.66 -11.22 7.99
N LEU A 104 -9.32 -11.26 8.11
CA LEU A 104 -8.42 -10.97 6.98
C LEU A 104 -8.19 -12.18 6.05
N GLU A 105 -8.79 -13.34 6.37
CA GLU A 105 -8.80 -14.53 5.50
C GLU A 105 -10.02 -14.50 4.58
N ASP A 106 -9.94 -13.72 3.51
CA ASP A 106 -11.04 -13.60 2.54
C ASP A 106 -11.09 -14.81 1.60
N LYS A 107 -11.85 -15.83 2.01
CA LYS A 107 -12.06 -17.05 1.21
C LYS A 107 -12.85 -16.79 -0.07
N VAL A 108 -13.72 -15.77 -0.10
CA VAL A 108 -14.49 -15.41 -1.29
C VAL A 108 -13.56 -14.84 -2.35
N LEU A 109 -12.69 -13.90 -1.96
CA LEU A 109 -11.66 -13.35 -2.83
C LEU A 109 -10.69 -14.43 -3.31
N LEU A 110 -10.21 -15.29 -2.40
CA LEU A 110 -9.30 -16.38 -2.74
C LEU A 110 -9.91 -17.34 -3.77
N ASN A 111 -11.16 -17.77 -3.56
CA ASN A 111 -11.87 -18.64 -4.48
C ASN A 111 -12.08 -17.95 -5.85
N LYS A 112 -12.43 -16.66 -5.85
CA LYS A 112 -12.56 -15.88 -7.08
C LYS A 112 -11.24 -15.89 -7.86
N LEU A 113 -10.13 -15.55 -7.23
CA LEU A 113 -8.81 -15.53 -7.86
C LEU A 113 -8.38 -16.90 -8.37
N ASN A 114 -8.60 -17.94 -7.57
CA ASN A 114 -8.27 -19.32 -7.96
C ASN A 114 -9.15 -19.88 -9.08
N SER A 115 -10.36 -19.34 -9.29
CA SER A 115 -11.28 -19.78 -10.34
C SER A 115 -11.08 -19.07 -11.69
N ILE A 116 -10.42 -17.91 -11.73
CA ILE A 116 -10.13 -17.19 -12.96
C ILE A 116 -9.24 -18.05 -13.86
N GLN A 117 -9.63 -18.23 -15.13
CA GLN A 117 -8.86 -19.03 -16.10
C GLN A 117 -7.53 -18.37 -16.49
N GLU A 118 -7.59 -17.13 -16.93
CA GLU A 118 -6.40 -16.31 -17.24
C GLU A 118 -5.89 -15.68 -15.95
N LYS A 119 -4.83 -16.23 -15.39
CA LYS A 119 -4.30 -15.71 -14.11
C LYS A 119 -3.69 -14.33 -14.26
N PRO A 120 -4.04 -13.36 -13.40
CA PRO A 120 -3.41 -12.05 -13.42
C PRO A 120 -1.93 -12.16 -13.05
N LYS A 121 -1.10 -11.36 -13.73
CA LYS A 121 0.32 -11.21 -13.37
C LYS A 121 0.50 -10.45 -12.06
N TYR A 122 -0.40 -9.47 -11.83
CA TYR A 122 -0.34 -8.59 -10.68
C TYR A 122 -1.68 -8.48 -9.98
N ILE A 123 -1.64 -8.44 -8.66
CA ILE A 123 -2.79 -8.12 -7.80
C ILE A 123 -2.46 -6.85 -7.04
N MET A 124 -3.19 -5.78 -7.29
CA MET A 124 -3.01 -4.50 -6.61
C MET A 124 -4.08 -4.32 -5.53
N ILE A 125 -3.63 -4.19 -4.28
CA ILE A 125 -4.48 -4.05 -3.10
C ILE A 125 -4.50 -2.58 -2.68
N ASN A 126 -5.64 -1.91 -2.90
CA ASN A 126 -5.84 -0.48 -2.65
C ASN A 126 -6.51 -0.21 -1.29
N LEU A 127 -6.23 -1.04 -0.31
CA LEU A 127 -6.82 -0.96 1.04
C LEU A 127 -5.92 -0.17 2.00
N GLY A 128 -6.45 0.14 3.17
CA GLY A 128 -5.65 0.81 4.21
C GLY A 128 -4.53 -0.07 4.78
N SER A 129 -3.44 0.58 5.22
CA SER A 129 -2.35 -0.12 5.91
C SER A 129 -2.85 -0.81 7.19
N GLY A 130 -2.34 -2.00 7.46
CA GLY A 130 -2.80 -2.90 8.52
C GLY A 130 -3.87 -3.90 8.06
N VAL A 131 -4.46 -3.66 6.87
CA VAL A 131 -5.40 -4.58 6.22
C VAL A 131 -4.77 -5.17 4.96
N GLN A 132 -4.21 -4.32 4.11
CA GLN A 132 -3.65 -4.75 2.82
C GLN A 132 -2.46 -5.70 2.98
N GLU A 133 -1.58 -5.47 3.94
CA GLU A 133 -0.39 -6.27 4.13
C GLU A 133 -0.75 -7.71 4.59
N PRO A 134 -1.57 -7.92 5.65
CA PRO A 134 -2.02 -9.26 6.03
C PRO A 134 -2.86 -9.95 4.95
N LEU A 135 -3.73 -9.22 4.24
CA LEU A 135 -4.50 -9.78 3.14
C LEU A 135 -3.58 -10.23 1.99
N GLY A 136 -2.59 -9.39 1.63
CA GLY A 136 -1.60 -9.74 0.62
C GLY A 136 -0.78 -10.97 0.99
N TYR A 137 -0.40 -11.09 2.25
CA TYR A 137 0.31 -12.26 2.76
C TYR A 137 -0.57 -13.52 2.75
N TYR A 138 -1.83 -13.41 3.17
CA TYR A 138 -2.79 -14.51 3.07
C TYR A 138 -2.95 -15.00 1.62
N LEU A 139 -3.09 -14.09 0.66
CA LEU A 139 -3.16 -14.44 -0.76
C LEU A 139 -1.86 -15.08 -1.25
N LYS A 140 -0.67 -14.55 -0.87
CA LYS A 140 0.63 -15.11 -1.23
C LYS A 140 0.76 -16.58 -0.81
N GLN A 141 0.19 -16.94 0.35
CA GLN A 141 0.29 -18.31 0.88
C GLN A 141 -0.74 -19.29 0.30
N ASN A 142 -1.92 -18.79 -0.14
CA ASN A 142 -3.05 -19.65 -0.45
C ASN A 142 -3.45 -19.67 -1.93
N LEU A 143 -2.91 -18.80 -2.77
CA LEU A 143 -3.15 -18.82 -4.21
C LEU A 143 -2.51 -20.05 -4.87
N ASN A 144 -3.20 -20.61 -5.86
CA ASN A 144 -2.68 -21.72 -6.67
C ASN A 144 -1.79 -21.26 -7.85
N PHE A 145 -1.41 -19.99 -7.88
CA PHE A 145 -0.49 -19.36 -8.83
C PHE A 145 0.29 -18.25 -8.13
N THR A 146 1.34 -17.73 -8.76
CA THR A 146 2.28 -16.79 -8.14
C THR A 146 2.24 -15.43 -8.83
N PRO A 147 1.32 -14.51 -8.45
CA PRO A 147 1.29 -13.15 -8.97
C PRO A 147 2.25 -12.23 -8.21
N GLY A 148 2.60 -11.09 -8.79
CA GLY A 148 3.13 -9.97 -8.04
C GLY A 148 2.03 -9.30 -7.21
N ILE A 149 2.12 -9.36 -5.87
CA ILE A 149 1.14 -8.73 -4.97
C ILE A 149 1.65 -7.37 -4.54
N ILE A 150 0.88 -6.31 -4.81
CA ILE A 150 1.28 -4.91 -4.65
C ILE A 150 0.39 -4.25 -3.60
N CYS A 151 0.99 -3.84 -2.48
CA CYS A 151 0.32 -3.20 -1.35
C CYS A 151 0.76 -1.72 -1.25
N THR A 152 0.18 -0.85 -2.07
CA THR A 152 0.49 0.60 -2.05
C THR A 152 -0.59 1.45 -1.39
N GLY A 153 -1.64 0.81 -0.89
CA GLY A 153 -2.75 1.49 -0.24
C GLY A 153 -3.46 2.47 -1.17
N ALA A 154 -3.79 3.62 -0.64
CA ALA A 154 -4.47 4.66 -1.41
C ALA A 154 -3.54 5.44 -2.38
N ALA A 155 -2.36 4.92 -2.75
CA ALA A 155 -1.45 5.66 -3.63
C ALA A 155 -2.04 5.91 -5.03
N ILE A 156 -2.88 5.01 -5.53
CA ILE A 156 -3.61 5.20 -6.80
C ILE A 156 -4.51 6.44 -6.75
N SER A 157 -5.05 6.81 -5.59
CA SER A 157 -5.93 7.97 -5.42
C SER A 157 -5.25 9.32 -5.73
N PHE A 158 -3.92 9.37 -5.76
CA PHE A 158 -3.18 10.54 -6.22
C PHE A 158 -3.26 10.72 -7.74
N PHE A 159 -3.36 9.63 -8.49
CA PHE A 159 -3.49 9.65 -9.94
C PHE A 159 -4.93 9.93 -10.36
N THR A 160 -5.90 9.37 -9.63
CA THR A 160 -7.32 9.52 -9.93
C THR A 160 -7.92 10.84 -9.43
N GLY A 161 -7.19 11.58 -8.57
CA GLY A 161 -7.67 12.81 -7.95
C GLY A 161 -8.68 12.59 -6.81
N SER A 162 -8.91 11.35 -6.38
CA SER A 162 -9.81 11.03 -5.25
C SER A 162 -9.26 11.51 -3.91
N GLN A 163 -7.94 11.62 -3.77
CA GLN A 163 -7.33 12.29 -2.62
C GLN A 163 -7.09 13.77 -2.89
N ALA A 164 -7.21 14.58 -1.84
CA ALA A 164 -6.93 16.01 -1.92
C ALA A 164 -5.53 16.25 -2.52
N ASN A 165 -5.48 16.95 -3.64
CA ASN A 165 -4.24 17.31 -4.31
C ASN A 165 -3.29 18.00 -3.33
N ILE A 166 -2.19 17.34 -2.99
CA ILE A 166 -1.07 17.99 -2.34
C ILE A 166 -0.35 18.76 -3.44
N THR A 167 -0.27 20.08 -3.33
CA THR A 167 0.45 20.86 -4.32
C THR A 167 1.91 20.41 -4.34
N PRO A 168 2.57 20.39 -5.52
CA PRO A 168 3.97 19.99 -5.65
C PRO A 168 4.91 20.73 -4.71
N LEU A 169 4.57 21.97 -4.37
CA LEU A 169 5.33 22.79 -3.43
C LEU A 169 5.26 22.24 -1.99
N ILE A 170 4.06 21.84 -1.54
CA ILE A 170 3.84 21.28 -0.19
C ILE A 170 4.55 19.92 -0.07
N ASP A 171 4.53 19.10 -1.14
CA ASP A 171 5.24 17.83 -1.15
C ASP A 171 6.76 18.00 -1.15
N LYS A 172 7.28 18.96 -1.95
CA LYS A 172 8.70 19.31 -2.00
C LYS A 172 9.22 19.83 -0.66
N LEU A 173 8.39 20.56 0.09
CA LEU A 173 8.71 21.07 1.44
C LEU A 173 8.54 20.00 2.53
N GLY A 174 8.08 18.78 2.18
CA GLY A 174 7.83 17.73 3.15
C GLY A 174 6.64 18.00 4.09
N LEU A 175 5.82 19.01 3.78
CA LEU A 175 4.68 19.45 4.59
C LEU A 175 3.36 18.74 4.25
N GLY A 176 3.39 17.71 3.42
CA GLY A 176 2.21 16.92 3.03
C GLY A 176 1.47 16.32 4.22
N TRP A 177 2.18 15.95 5.28
CA TRP A 177 1.60 15.47 6.54
C TRP A 177 0.78 16.56 7.25
N LEU A 178 1.29 17.78 7.32
CA LEU A 178 0.63 18.92 7.95
C LEU A 178 -0.64 19.30 7.17
N TRP A 179 -0.56 19.33 5.85
CA TRP A 179 -1.71 19.57 4.98
C TRP A 179 -2.84 18.55 5.20
N ARG A 180 -2.49 17.27 5.35
CA ARG A 180 -3.47 16.22 5.66
C ARG A 180 -4.10 16.40 7.05
N CYS A 181 -3.31 16.80 8.06
CA CYS A 181 -3.84 17.12 9.39
C CYS A 181 -4.83 18.29 9.35
N ILE A 182 -4.57 19.30 8.52
CA ILE A 182 -5.49 20.47 8.37
C ILE A 182 -6.79 20.03 7.66
N LYS A 183 -6.68 19.20 6.63
CA LYS A 183 -7.86 18.75 5.86
C LYS A 183 -8.76 17.77 6.60
N ASN A 184 -8.18 16.82 7.33
CA ASN A 184 -8.91 15.79 8.06
C ASN A 184 -8.22 15.48 9.41
N PRO A 185 -8.34 16.38 10.41
CA PRO A 185 -7.60 16.28 11.67
C PRO A 185 -7.93 15.02 12.47
N THR A 186 -9.20 14.61 12.51
CA THR A 186 -9.66 13.43 13.23
C THR A 186 -9.03 12.12 12.74
N VAL A 187 -8.69 12.05 11.45
CA VAL A 187 -8.08 10.86 10.84
C VAL A 187 -6.56 10.91 10.93
N PHE A 188 -5.96 12.07 10.66
CA PHE A 188 -4.51 12.15 10.47
C PHE A 188 -3.73 12.47 11.74
N ILE A 189 -4.28 13.26 12.67
CA ILE A 189 -3.59 13.57 13.93
C ILE A 189 -3.29 12.28 14.74
N PRO A 190 -4.25 11.36 15.01
CA PRO A 190 -3.96 10.12 15.71
C PRO A 190 -2.93 9.24 14.99
N ARG A 191 -3.01 9.20 13.64
CA ARG A 191 -2.06 8.44 12.81
C ARG A 191 -0.64 8.97 12.90
N TYR A 192 -0.45 10.29 12.91
CA TYR A 192 0.89 10.87 13.03
C TYR A 192 1.40 10.82 14.47
N PHE A 193 0.50 10.88 15.46
CA PHE A 193 0.87 10.68 16.85
C PHE A 193 1.37 9.23 17.09
N SER A 194 0.70 8.25 16.50
CA SER A 194 1.18 6.85 16.55
C SER A 194 2.53 6.66 15.84
N ALA A 195 2.79 7.43 14.76
CA ALA A 195 4.08 7.37 14.06
C ALA A 195 5.26 7.84 14.93
N PHE A 196 5.02 8.58 16.01
CA PHE A 196 6.06 8.95 16.97
C PHE A 196 6.69 7.73 17.65
N SER A 197 5.96 6.62 17.75
CA SER A 197 6.50 5.35 18.27
C SER A 197 7.61 4.75 17.38
N LEU A 198 7.68 5.11 16.10
CA LEU A 198 8.79 4.74 15.21
C LEU A 198 10.14 5.24 15.72
N PHE A 199 10.17 6.37 16.41
CA PHE A 199 11.38 6.88 17.03
C PHE A 199 11.98 5.86 18.00
N PHE A 200 11.17 5.39 18.94
CA PHE A 200 11.63 4.40 19.93
C PHE A 200 11.94 3.05 19.28
N LEU A 201 11.18 2.67 18.27
CA LEU A 201 11.42 1.43 17.53
C LEU A 201 12.77 1.47 16.81
N ILE A 202 13.08 2.56 16.11
CA ILE A 202 14.34 2.72 15.38
C ILE A 202 15.53 2.83 16.35
N LEU A 203 15.38 3.52 17.48
CA LEU A 203 16.44 3.59 18.48
C LEU A 203 16.82 2.19 18.98
N LYS A 204 15.83 1.33 19.24
CA LYS A 204 16.03 -0.03 19.78
C LYS A 204 16.41 -1.07 18.70
N ALA A 205 16.07 -0.82 17.45
CA ALA A 205 16.31 -1.76 16.38
C ALA A 205 17.81 -1.91 16.08
N ASP A 206 18.27 -3.14 15.95
CA ASP A 206 19.55 -3.45 15.32
C ASP A 206 19.34 -3.48 13.80
N VAL A 207 19.73 -2.39 13.14
CA VAL A 207 19.52 -2.22 11.69
C VAL A 207 20.86 -2.47 11.00
N LYS A 208 20.90 -3.50 10.15
CA LYS A 208 22.05 -3.83 9.32
C LYS A 208 21.73 -3.52 7.86
N VAL A 209 22.68 -2.88 7.18
CA VAL A 209 22.65 -2.78 5.72
C VAL A 209 23.31 -4.04 5.19
N ILE A 210 22.57 -4.82 4.39
CA ILE A 210 23.12 -5.97 3.66
C ILE A 210 23.50 -5.43 2.29
N GLU A 211 24.79 -5.45 1.96
CA GLU A 211 25.34 -5.07 0.64
C GLU A 211 25.12 -6.19 -0.39
#